data_cceb9cb6ea589c64ff8d8c87b128953d
#
_entry.id   cceb9cb6ea589c64ff8d8c87b128953d
#
_cell.length_a   1.000
_cell.length_b   1.000
_cell.length_c   1.000
_cell.angle_alpha   90.00
_cell.angle_beta   90.00
_cell.angle_gamma   90.00
#
_symmetry.space_group_name_H-M   'P 1'
#
loop_
_entity.id
_entity.type
_entity.pdbx_description
1 polymer ?
#
loop_
_entity_poly.entity_id
_entity_poly.type
_entity_poly.pdbx_seq_one_letter_code
_entity_poly.pdbx_strand_id
1 'polypeptide(L)'
;MKIAVMAGTPIDSKLGAELLNSYGYDDVVLVPISNNPVEQTTFQALEDEERENIIVKIIDELKEKDCGAIFVYCNSLSSVVDFDRLAEKMNISIITPMQMYRNLGLEYKYLAVVAANSHGLTGVENNLYV
;
A
#
# COMPACT_ATOMS: atom_id res chain seq x y z
N MET A 1 -16.88 0.50 -10.05
CA MET A 1 -16.40 0.74 -8.69
C MET A 1 -15.17 1.63 -8.75
N LYS A 2 -15.15 2.68 -7.96
CA LYS A 2 -14.01 3.58 -7.87
C LYS A 2 -12.95 2.96 -6.97
N ILE A 3 -11.70 2.92 -7.46
CA ILE A 3 -10.55 2.36 -6.74
C ILE A 3 -9.52 3.46 -6.51
N ALA A 4 -9.06 3.61 -5.27
CA ALA A 4 -7.94 4.48 -4.95
C ALA A 4 -6.63 3.71 -5.10
N VAL A 5 -5.65 4.28 -5.79
CA VAL A 5 -4.28 3.77 -5.85
C VAL A 5 -3.42 4.59 -4.89
N MET A 6 -3.03 3.98 -3.80
CA MET A 6 -2.18 4.58 -2.77
C MET A 6 -0.74 4.10 -2.96
N ALA A 7 0.18 5.03 -3.03
CA ALA A 7 1.60 4.75 -3.18
C ALA A 7 2.44 5.81 -2.48
N GLY A 8 3.75 5.60 -2.40
CA GLY A 8 4.66 6.51 -1.72
C GLY A 8 4.83 7.85 -2.44
N THR A 9 4.82 7.85 -3.78
CA THR A 9 5.05 9.05 -4.60
C THR A 9 4.02 9.16 -5.74
N PRO A 10 3.90 10.35 -6.38
CA PRO A 10 3.01 10.53 -7.53
C PRO A 10 3.32 9.58 -8.70
N ILE A 11 4.59 9.35 -8.99
CA ILE A 11 5.02 8.45 -10.08
C ILE A 11 4.54 7.02 -9.81
N ASP A 12 4.75 6.54 -8.60
CA ASP A 12 4.36 5.18 -8.22
C ASP A 12 2.84 5.00 -8.24
N SER A 13 2.08 5.99 -7.77
CA SER A 13 0.61 5.94 -7.82
C SER A 13 0.10 5.89 -9.26
N LYS A 14 0.75 6.62 -10.17
CA LYS A 14 0.42 6.59 -11.59
C LYS A 14 0.70 5.24 -12.21
N LEU A 15 1.85 4.62 -11.90
CA LEU A 15 2.18 3.27 -12.38
C LEU A 15 1.16 2.24 -11.89
N GLY A 16 0.75 2.32 -10.64
CA GLY A 16 -0.30 1.46 -10.11
C GLY A 16 -1.65 1.64 -10.81
N ALA A 17 -2.01 2.89 -11.15
CA ALA A 17 -3.21 3.18 -11.92
C ALA A 17 -3.14 2.61 -13.36
N GLU A 18 -2.00 2.74 -14.02
CA GLU A 18 -1.77 2.17 -15.36
C GLU A 18 -1.93 0.65 -15.33
N LEU A 19 -1.44 0.00 -14.27
CA LEU A 19 -1.62 -1.44 -14.08
C LEU A 19 -3.10 -1.80 -13.97
N LEU A 20 -3.86 -1.11 -13.13
CA LEU A 20 -5.30 -1.35 -12.97
C LEU A 20 -6.07 -1.10 -14.28
N ASN A 21 -5.73 -0.03 -14.99
CA ASN A 21 -6.34 0.28 -16.29
C ASN A 21 -6.11 -0.86 -17.31
N SER A 22 -4.93 -1.48 -17.30
CA SER A 22 -4.61 -2.59 -18.18
C SER A 22 -5.49 -3.83 -17.94
N TYR A 23 -6.09 -3.93 -16.76
CA TYR A 23 -7.05 -4.98 -16.38
C TYR A 23 -8.51 -4.53 -16.47
N GLY A 24 -8.78 -3.33 -17.03
CA GLY A 24 -10.15 -2.85 -17.25
C GLY A 24 -10.75 -2.03 -16.11
N TYR A 25 -9.96 -1.66 -15.11
CA TYR A 25 -10.40 -0.77 -14.02
C TYR A 25 -10.10 0.68 -14.39
N ASP A 26 -11.10 1.42 -14.85
CA ASP A 26 -10.91 2.77 -15.42
C ASP A 26 -11.21 3.91 -14.42
N ASP A 27 -12.03 3.65 -13.40
CA ASP A 27 -12.40 4.65 -12.40
C ASP A 27 -11.41 4.62 -11.22
N VAL A 28 -10.26 5.26 -11.40
CA VAL A 28 -9.12 5.23 -10.50
C VAL A 28 -8.78 6.63 -9.97
N VAL A 29 -8.57 6.72 -8.64
CA VAL A 29 -8.12 7.94 -7.96
C VAL A 29 -6.68 7.75 -7.50
N LEU A 30 -5.78 8.69 -7.82
CA LEU A 30 -4.39 8.66 -7.38
C LEU A 30 -4.26 9.24 -5.97
N VAL A 31 -3.60 8.50 -5.08
CA VAL A 31 -3.38 8.89 -3.68
C VAL A 31 -1.89 8.75 -3.32
N PRO A 32 -1.03 9.65 -3.80
CA PRO A 32 0.36 9.67 -3.35
C PRO A 32 0.43 10.18 -1.91
N ILE A 33 1.17 9.47 -1.06
CA ILE A 33 1.34 9.86 0.35
C ILE A 33 2.33 11.01 0.49
N SER A 34 3.27 11.12 -0.43
CA SER A 34 4.29 12.17 -0.48
C SER A 34 4.45 12.69 -1.91
N ASN A 35 5.10 13.85 -2.05
CA ASN A 35 5.38 14.46 -3.35
C ASN A 35 6.72 14.02 -3.94
N ASN A 36 7.61 13.49 -3.10
CA ASN A 36 8.98 13.11 -3.49
C ASN A 36 9.58 12.10 -2.50
N PRO A 37 10.72 11.48 -2.84
CA PRO A 37 11.34 10.48 -1.97
C PRO A 37 11.77 10.99 -0.59
N VAL A 38 12.09 12.28 -0.45
CA VAL A 38 12.46 12.87 0.85
C VAL A 38 11.26 12.89 1.79
N GLU A 39 10.11 13.36 1.31
CA GLU A 39 8.86 13.35 2.08
C GLU A 39 8.43 11.91 2.41
N GLN A 40 8.61 10.98 1.50
CA GLN A 40 8.33 9.56 1.73
C GLN A 40 9.17 9.01 2.88
N THR A 41 10.46 9.31 2.90
CA THR A 41 11.36 8.91 4.00
C THR A 41 10.93 9.55 5.31
N THR A 42 10.53 10.81 5.30
CA THR A 42 10.02 11.53 6.48
C THR A 42 8.76 10.85 7.02
N PHE A 43 7.81 10.51 6.16
CA PHE A 43 6.61 9.78 6.55
C PHE A 43 6.95 8.42 7.20
N GLN A 44 7.86 7.67 6.60
CA GLN A 44 8.29 6.35 7.11
C GLN A 44 8.98 6.45 8.48
N ALA A 45 9.58 7.59 8.80
CA ALA A 45 10.25 7.84 10.07
C ALA A 45 9.32 8.33 11.20
N LEU A 46 8.05 8.63 10.91
CA LEU A 46 7.07 8.99 11.93
C LEU A 46 6.79 7.82 12.87
N GLU A 47 6.25 8.12 14.05
CA GLU A 47 5.73 7.11 14.96
C GLU A 47 4.53 6.38 14.35
N ASP A 48 4.31 5.13 14.73
CA ASP A 48 3.24 4.29 14.18
C ASP A 48 1.87 4.95 14.28
N GLU A 49 1.56 5.57 15.43
CA GLU A 49 0.30 6.26 15.65
C GLU A 49 0.11 7.46 14.72
N GLU A 50 1.15 8.24 14.49
CA GLU A 50 1.11 9.38 13.58
C GLU A 50 0.88 8.94 12.14
N ARG A 51 1.57 7.90 11.68
CA ARG A 51 1.36 7.32 10.35
C ARG A 51 -0.06 6.82 10.19
N GLU A 52 -0.57 6.07 11.17
CA GLU A 52 -1.91 5.54 11.13
C GLU A 52 -2.97 6.65 11.07
N ASN A 53 -2.82 7.70 11.86
CA ASN A 53 -3.75 8.83 11.87
C ASN A 53 -3.82 9.52 10.51
N ILE A 54 -2.69 9.68 9.83
CA ILE A 54 -2.64 10.25 8.48
C ILE A 54 -3.40 9.36 7.50
N ILE A 55 -3.16 8.07 7.53
CA ILE A 55 -3.81 7.10 6.63
C ILE A 55 -5.31 7.00 6.91
N VAL A 56 -5.72 6.95 8.17
CA VAL A 56 -7.15 6.93 8.55
C VAL A 56 -7.89 8.13 7.98
N LYS A 57 -7.32 9.32 8.09
CA LYS A 57 -7.92 10.53 7.53
C LYS A 57 -8.08 10.45 6.02
N ILE A 58 -7.06 9.93 5.32
CA ILE A 58 -7.12 9.75 3.87
C ILE A 58 -8.22 8.73 3.51
N ILE A 59 -8.33 7.62 4.24
CA ILE A 59 -9.36 6.61 4.00
C ILE A 59 -10.76 7.19 4.20
N ASP A 60 -10.97 7.98 5.24
CA ASP A 60 -12.26 8.64 5.47
C ASP A 60 -12.64 9.56 4.29
N GLU A 61 -11.69 10.38 3.81
CA GLU A 61 -11.92 11.24 2.64
C GLU A 61 -12.23 10.43 1.38
N LEU A 62 -11.59 9.28 1.20
CA LEU A 62 -11.84 8.38 0.06
C LEU A 62 -13.25 7.75 0.14
N LYS A 63 -13.68 7.36 1.34
CA LYS A 63 -15.04 6.84 1.55
C LYS A 63 -16.10 7.89 1.24
N GLU A 64 -15.86 9.15 1.63
CA GLU A 64 -16.75 10.27 1.28
C GLU A 64 -16.85 10.51 -0.23
N LYS A 65 -15.84 10.10 -0.99
CA LYS A 65 -15.79 10.17 -2.45
C LYS A 65 -16.28 8.88 -3.14
N ASP A 66 -16.96 8.01 -2.41
CA ASP A 66 -17.50 6.72 -2.90
C ASP A 66 -16.42 5.75 -3.42
N CYS A 67 -15.19 5.81 -2.91
CA CYS A 67 -14.19 4.78 -3.20
C CYS A 67 -14.58 3.47 -2.53
N GLY A 68 -14.67 2.39 -3.32
CA GLY A 68 -15.04 1.07 -2.84
C GLY A 68 -13.87 0.18 -2.42
N ALA A 69 -12.66 0.52 -2.87
CA ALA A 69 -11.45 -0.23 -2.54
C ALA A 69 -10.21 0.63 -2.64
N ILE A 70 -9.15 0.21 -1.95
CA ILE A 70 -7.83 0.83 -1.99
C ILE A 70 -6.83 -0.22 -2.46
N PHE A 71 -6.07 0.11 -3.49
CA PHE A 71 -4.94 -0.67 -3.97
C PHE A 71 -3.65 0.02 -3.55
N VAL A 72 -2.91 -0.58 -2.63
CA VAL A 72 -1.63 -0.05 -2.14
C VAL A 72 -0.51 -0.57 -3.04
N TYR A 73 0.02 0.29 -3.89
CA TYR A 73 1.09 -0.02 -4.85
C TYR A 73 2.45 0.44 -4.32
N CYS A 74 2.84 -0.10 -3.15
CA CYS A 74 4.11 0.24 -2.50
C CYS A 74 4.47 -0.76 -1.41
N ASN A 75 5.64 -1.38 -1.51
CA ASN A 75 6.15 -2.29 -0.49
C ASN A 75 6.51 -1.55 0.80
N SER A 76 7.24 -0.45 0.71
CA SER A 76 7.70 0.31 1.89
C SER A 76 6.53 0.86 2.70
N LEU A 77 5.51 1.41 2.04
CA LEU A 77 4.30 1.90 2.70
C LEU A 77 3.56 0.76 3.40
N SER A 78 3.41 -0.37 2.72
CA SER A 78 2.72 -1.55 3.25
C SER A 78 3.47 -2.20 4.43
N SER A 79 4.77 -1.97 4.56
CA SER A 79 5.57 -2.50 5.66
C SER A 79 5.50 -1.65 6.94
N VAL A 80 5.16 -0.36 6.83
CA VAL A 80 5.12 0.57 7.96
C VAL A 80 3.70 0.94 8.41
N VAL A 81 2.68 0.50 7.69
CA VAL A 81 1.26 0.69 8.02
C VAL A 81 0.55 -0.66 8.01
N ASP A 82 -0.19 -0.97 9.05
CA ASP A 82 -1.00 -2.18 9.16
C ASP A 82 -2.34 -2.00 8.42
N PHE A 83 -2.28 -2.15 7.10
CA PHE A 83 -3.46 -2.00 6.24
C PHE A 83 -4.51 -3.08 6.45
N ASP A 84 -4.12 -4.29 6.86
CA ASP A 84 -5.09 -5.36 7.13
C ASP A 84 -5.99 -4.97 8.32
N ARG A 85 -5.40 -4.41 9.38
CA ARG A 85 -6.15 -3.89 10.53
C ARG A 85 -7.04 -2.72 10.16
N LEU A 86 -6.54 -1.79 9.34
CA LEU A 86 -7.32 -0.63 8.90
C LEU A 86 -8.47 -1.02 7.98
N ALA A 87 -8.29 -2.01 7.12
CA ALA A 87 -9.35 -2.54 6.25
C ALA A 87 -10.53 -3.06 7.08
N GLU A 88 -10.24 -3.81 8.14
CA GLU A 88 -11.25 -4.33 9.05
C GLU A 88 -11.90 -3.22 9.87
N LYS A 89 -11.09 -2.37 10.51
CA LYS A 89 -11.55 -1.27 11.36
C LYS A 89 -12.45 -0.27 10.62
N MET A 90 -12.09 0.04 9.39
CA MET A 90 -12.78 1.07 8.59
C MET A 90 -13.77 0.50 7.57
N ASN A 91 -13.94 -0.81 7.55
CA ASN A 91 -14.85 -1.52 6.67
C ASN A 91 -14.69 -1.11 5.20
N ILE A 92 -13.47 -1.20 4.70
CA ILE A 92 -13.12 -0.97 3.30
C ILE A 92 -12.14 -2.03 2.81
N SER A 93 -12.27 -2.46 1.57
CA SER A 93 -11.33 -3.41 0.98
C SER A 93 -9.99 -2.73 0.69
N ILE A 94 -8.91 -3.27 1.26
CA ILE A 94 -7.55 -2.78 1.01
C ILE A 94 -6.69 -3.94 0.55
N ILE A 95 -6.10 -3.81 -0.63
CA ILE A 95 -5.24 -4.82 -1.23
C ILE A 95 -3.81 -4.32 -1.21
N THR A 96 -2.90 -5.11 -0.66
CA THR A 96 -1.49 -4.78 -0.52
C THR A 96 -0.60 -5.86 -1.11
N PRO A 97 0.65 -5.54 -1.50
CA PRO A 97 1.62 -6.57 -1.92
C PRO A 97 1.96 -7.57 -0.81
N MET A 98 1.84 -7.21 0.46
CA MET A 98 2.15 -8.10 1.59
C MET A 98 1.25 -9.33 1.62
N GLN A 99 0.00 -9.22 1.21
CA GLN A 99 -0.94 -10.35 1.10
C GLN A 99 -0.47 -11.37 0.07
N MET A 100 0.09 -10.90 -1.05
CA MET A 100 0.67 -11.78 -2.07
C MET A 100 1.92 -12.49 -1.56
N TYR A 101 2.77 -11.81 -0.82
CA TYR A 101 3.98 -12.41 -0.27
C TYR A 101 3.66 -13.51 0.73
N ARG A 102 2.63 -13.36 1.55
CA ARG A 102 2.17 -14.44 2.44
C ARG A 102 1.79 -15.70 1.66
N ASN A 103 1.08 -15.53 0.55
CA ASN A 103 0.71 -16.66 -0.31
C ASN A 103 1.92 -17.30 -1.00
N LEU A 104 2.85 -16.48 -1.50
CA LEU A 104 4.08 -16.97 -2.13
C LEU A 104 4.96 -17.76 -1.14
N GLY A 105 5.05 -17.31 0.10
CA GLY A 105 5.80 -18.01 1.15
C GLY A 105 5.23 -19.39 1.48
N LEU A 106 3.93 -19.60 1.29
CA LEU A 106 3.30 -20.91 1.45
C LEU A 106 3.50 -21.82 0.21
N GLU A 107 3.61 -21.23 -0.98
CA GLU A 107 3.70 -21.96 -2.24
C GLU A 107 5.12 -22.41 -2.57
N TYR A 108 6.12 -21.58 -2.29
CA TYR A 108 7.51 -21.81 -2.67
C TYR A 108 8.42 -22.07 -1.46
N LYS A 109 9.23 -23.11 -1.55
CA LYS A 109 10.20 -23.49 -0.50
C LYS A 109 11.45 -22.59 -0.51
N TYR A 110 11.87 -22.13 -1.68
CA TYR A 110 13.07 -21.31 -1.85
C TYR A 110 12.69 -20.06 -2.62
N LEU A 111 12.98 -18.91 -2.03
CA LEU A 111 12.74 -17.60 -2.62
C LEU A 111 13.96 -16.71 -2.41
N ALA A 112 14.32 -15.94 -3.45
CA ALA A 112 15.27 -14.87 -3.35
C ALA A 112 14.51 -13.53 -3.32
N VAL A 113 14.86 -12.67 -2.39
CA VAL A 113 14.22 -11.36 -2.23
C VAL A 113 15.24 -10.26 -2.49
N VAL A 114 14.89 -9.34 -3.40
CA VAL A 114 15.66 -8.14 -3.70
C VAL A 114 14.73 -6.93 -3.51
N ALA A 115 15.18 -5.94 -2.76
CA ALA A 115 14.39 -4.75 -2.47
C ALA A 115 15.25 -3.48 -2.58
N ALA A 116 14.58 -2.35 -2.86
CA ALA A 116 15.24 -1.06 -3.03
C ALA A 116 15.67 -0.42 -1.71
N ASN A 117 15.03 -0.78 -0.59
CA ASN A 117 15.32 -0.23 0.74
C ASN A 117 15.02 -1.23 1.85
N SER A 118 15.50 -0.92 3.08
CA SER A 118 15.35 -1.79 4.24
C SER A 118 13.90 -1.94 4.72
N HIS A 119 13.05 -0.93 4.61
CA HIS A 119 11.65 -1.01 4.99
C HIS A 119 10.90 -1.99 4.09
N GLY A 120 11.11 -1.89 2.78
CA GLY A 120 10.53 -2.82 1.81
C GLY A 120 11.00 -4.25 2.03
N LEU A 121 12.31 -4.45 2.21
CA LEU A 121 12.89 -5.78 2.46
C LEU A 121 12.33 -6.41 3.73
N THR A 122 12.32 -5.68 4.85
CA THR A 122 11.79 -6.16 6.13
C THR A 122 10.31 -6.55 6.02
N GLY A 123 9.50 -5.73 5.37
CA GLY A 123 8.09 -6.04 5.16
C GLY A 123 7.87 -7.29 4.34
N VAL A 124 8.62 -7.49 3.25
CA VAL A 124 8.55 -8.69 2.42
C VAL A 124 8.98 -9.92 3.22
N GLU A 125 10.11 -9.88 3.89
CA GLU A 125 10.62 -11.02 4.69
C GLU A 125 9.64 -11.42 5.80
N ASN A 126 9.10 -10.45 6.53
CA ASN A 126 8.12 -10.71 7.60
C ASN A 126 6.85 -11.39 7.09
N ASN A 127 6.47 -11.18 5.86
CA ASN A 127 5.28 -11.80 5.27
C ASN A 127 5.56 -13.12 4.54
N LEU A 128 6.77 -13.32 4.02
CA LEU A 128 7.14 -14.58 3.38
C LEU A 128 7.35 -15.73 4.38
N TYR A 129 7.82 -15.42 5.58
CA TYR A 129 8.24 -16.41 6.59
C TYR A 129 7.29 -16.52 7.79
N VAL A 130 6.08 -16.08 7.63
CA VAL A 130 5.04 -16.21 8.68
C VAL A 130 4.51 -17.63 8.75
#